data_ee52e9f4a01f9718039c31e30b44b2a5
#
_entry.id   ee52e9f4a01f9718039c31e30b44b2a5
#
_cell.length_a   1.000
_cell.length_b   1.000
_cell.length_c   1.000
_cell.angle_alpha   90.00
_cell.angle_beta   90.00
_cell.angle_gamma   90.00
#
_symmetry.space_group_name_H-M   'P 1'
#
loop_
_entity.id
_entity.type
_entity.pdbx_description
1 polymer ?
#
loop_
_entity_poly.entity_id
_entity_poly.type
_entity_poly.pdbx_seq_one_letter_code
_entity_poly.pdbx_strand_id
1 'polypeptide(L)'
;MVSTLSVTKESFICAPRRLIHENEVEIKSDYFAQIVDIDIYLEGDKTQELPNMVDYPVRSIENAIKYIHNLREIGINSVVIRLGGNPFIKNQEGYRYEPLLVRTNSEKIHENDETIYQLLLDHAEAIRRIRSVFPTEKLHITGDPFGVAVNSDGKWGVPDQNGGIDRDXTAKLIREVAIQYGKAGVNAILTMGRLEGEVGITKKALKDNGLDAVKIESFSSNIESRSAYTYLDDIKKDTGQKILPGNLTEMKMRILMDIYEGTDSVIIKPMDHLHLIESTVNFLKNKYNVIDFLTSDSVRKYLQNNERISDKITDILKNIDKFHYKCQNVKVGTYSVSGTYFMHKLVEFQRGSSYAFNIIDELYKNIVSIGKGYIGNLMDRNAEWYLKNLKKYQN
;
A
#
# COMPACT_ATOMS: atom_id res chain seq x y z
N MET A 1 -43.28 -5.90 -9.36
CA MET A 1 -44.06 -5.62 -8.14
C MET A 1 -43.35 -6.25 -6.96
N VAL A 2 -42.69 -5.42 -6.16
CA VAL A 2 -42.07 -5.89 -4.90
C VAL A 2 -43.22 -6.07 -3.90
N SER A 3 -43.51 -7.30 -3.53
CA SER A 3 -44.48 -7.56 -2.49
C SER A 3 -43.98 -6.93 -1.18
N THR A 4 -44.66 -5.99 -0.66
CA THR A 4 -44.43 -5.45 0.68
C THR A 4 -44.81 -6.52 1.70
N LEU A 5 -43.84 -7.33 2.10
CA LEU A 5 -44.02 -8.24 3.23
C LEU A 5 -43.98 -7.39 4.50
N SER A 6 -45.05 -7.44 5.25
CA SER A 6 -45.08 -6.79 6.56
C SER A 6 -44.16 -7.55 7.51
N VAL A 7 -43.14 -6.87 7.96
CA VAL A 7 -42.22 -7.44 8.95
C VAL A 7 -42.79 -7.22 10.33
N THR A 8 -43.19 -8.29 10.98
CA THR A 8 -43.68 -8.23 12.36
C THR A 8 -42.51 -8.07 13.34
N LYS A 9 -42.80 -7.64 14.54
CA LYS A 9 -41.81 -7.52 15.61
C LYS A 9 -41.06 -8.82 15.88
N GLU A 10 -41.74 -9.94 15.70
CA GLU A 10 -41.18 -11.29 15.96
C GLU A 10 -40.28 -11.75 14.81
N SER A 11 -40.52 -11.25 13.59
CA SER A 11 -39.74 -11.61 12.42
C SER A 11 -38.51 -10.69 12.22
N PHE A 12 -38.32 -9.73 13.09
CA PHE A 12 -37.27 -8.75 12.94
C PHE A 12 -35.86 -9.40 12.86
N ILE A 13 -35.60 -10.38 13.71
CA ILE A 13 -34.33 -11.11 13.76
C ILE A 13 -34.16 -11.96 12.50
N CYS A 14 -35.25 -12.49 11.98
CA CYS A 14 -35.27 -13.39 10.82
C CYS A 14 -35.75 -12.69 9.54
N ALA A 15 -35.88 -11.36 9.57
CA ALA A 15 -36.38 -10.60 8.41
C ALA A 15 -35.52 -10.90 7.17
N PRO A 16 -36.16 -11.16 6.03
CA PRO A 16 -35.40 -11.35 4.80
C PRO A 16 -34.58 -10.10 4.47
N ARG A 17 -33.31 -10.27 4.40
CA ARG A 17 -32.36 -9.15 4.19
C ARG A 17 -32.60 -8.40 2.88
N ARG A 18 -33.16 -9.08 1.90
CA ARG A 18 -33.54 -8.43 0.62
C ARG A 18 -34.62 -7.37 0.77
N LEU A 19 -35.32 -7.33 1.88
CA LEU A 19 -36.28 -6.26 2.16
C LEU A 19 -35.59 -4.98 2.60
N ILE A 20 -34.34 -5.08 3.02
CA ILE A 20 -33.55 -3.93 3.38
C ILE A 20 -32.81 -3.49 2.09
N HIS A 21 -33.50 -2.71 1.30
CA HIS A 21 -33.00 -2.31 -0.01
C HIS A 21 -31.97 -1.20 0.01
N GLU A 22 -31.70 -0.64 1.17
CA GLU A 22 -30.77 0.46 1.27
C GLU A 22 -29.35 -0.08 1.45
N ASN A 23 -28.57 0.04 0.41
CA ASN A 23 -27.12 -0.14 0.53
C ASN A 23 -26.56 1.13 1.16
N GLU A 24 -25.99 0.99 2.34
CA GLU A 24 -25.33 2.12 3.02
C GLU A 24 -24.09 2.58 2.27
N VAL A 25 -23.54 1.72 1.45
CA VAL A 25 -22.33 2.02 0.69
C VAL A 25 -22.50 1.63 -0.77
N GLU A 26 -21.95 2.45 -1.63
CA GLU A 26 -21.84 2.20 -3.07
C GLU A 26 -20.36 2.13 -3.41
N ILE A 27 -19.97 1.11 -4.14
CA ILE A 27 -18.58 0.99 -4.59
C ILE A 27 -18.41 1.76 -5.89
N LYS A 28 -17.52 2.73 -5.87
CA LYS A 28 -17.25 3.65 -6.98
C LYS A 28 -15.85 3.42 -7.55
N SER A 29 -15.69 3.64 -8.86
CA SER A 29 -14.40 3.46 -9.52
C SER A 29 -13.31 4.35 -8.94
N ASP A 30 -13.65 5.53 -8.46
CA ASP A 30 -12.67 6.47 -7.89
C ASP A 30 -12.15 6.08 -6.50
N TYR A 31 -12.71 5.04 -5.89
CA TYR A 31 -12.05 4.43 -4.72
C TYR A 31 -10.78 3.68 -5.09
N PHE A 32 -10.65 3.20 -6.34
CA PHE A 32 -9.60 2.23 -6.69
C PHE A 32 -8.34 2.89 -7.24
N ALA A 33 -7.20 2.37 -6.78
CA ALA A 33 -5.91 2.57 -7.40
C ALA A 33 -5.40 1.20 -7.86
N GLN A 34 -5.27 1.01 -9.17
CA GLN A 34 -4.75 -0.25 -9.71
C GLN A 34 -3.25 -0.33 -9.44
N ILE A 35 -2.80 -1.44 -8.85
CA ILE A 35 -1.37 -1.71 -8.69
C ILE A 35 -0.83 -2.17 -10.06
N VAL A 36 0.27 -1.56 -10.51
CA VAL A 36 0.89 -1.87 -11.80
C VAL A 36 2.37 -2.17 -11.54
N ASP A 37 2.76 -3.40 -11.75
CA ASP A 37 4.16 -3.83 -11.63
C ASP A 37 4.86 -3.63 -12.97
N ILE A 38 5.98 -2.88 -12.96
CA ILE A 38 6.73 -2.50 -14.16
C ILE A 38 8.19 -2.92 -14.00
N ASP A 39 8.71 -3.65 -14.98
CA ASP A 39 10.14 -3.86 -15.14
C ASP A 39 10.68 -2.78 -16.08
N ILE A 40 11.48 -1.88 -15.55
CA ILE A 40 12.00 -0.71 -16.27
C ILE A 40 13.05 -1.09 -17.32
N TYR A 41 13.56 -2.32 -17.28
CA TYR A 41 14.55 -2.83 -18.26
C TYR A 41 13.92 -3.75 -19.30
N LEU A 42 12.62 -4.01 -19.23
CA LEU A 42 11.90 -4.77 -20.25
C LEU A 42 11.60 -3.83 -21.44
N GLU A 43 12.20 -4.11 -22.57
CA GLU A 43 12.16 -3.22 -23.73
C GLU A 43 10.97 -3.49 -24.65
N GLY A 44 10.43 -2.43 -25.25
CA GLY A 44 9.33 -2.49 -26.20
C GLY A 44 8.00 -2.75 -25.51
N ASP A 45 6.98 -3.08 -26.28
CA ASP A 45 5.61 -3.35 -25.82
C ASP A 45 5.53 -4.80 -25.35
N LYS A 46 6.01 -5.10 -24.15
CA LYS A 46 6.12 -6.47 -23.65
C LYS A 46 5.56 -6.63 -22.25
N THR A 47 5.16 -7.87 -21.96
CA THR A 47 4.78 -8.32 -20.62
C THR A 47 5.56 -9.57 -20.27
N GLN A 48 5.68 -9.85 -18.99
CA GLN A 48 6.30 -11.07 -18.47
C GLN A 48 5.42 -11.63 -17.36
N GLU A 49 5.06 -12.91 -17.50
CA GLU A 49 4.24 -13.60 -16.50
C GLU A 49 5.00 -13.75 -15.17
N LEU A 50 4.25 -13.62 -14.09
CA LEU A 50 4.76 -13.90 -12.74
C LEU A 50 4.22 -15.25 -12.25
N PRO A 51 5.06 -16.06 -11.62
CA PRO A 51 4.57 -17.31 -11.01
C PRO A 51 3.42 -17.03 -10.04
N ASN A 52 2.38 -17.85 -10.10
CA ASN A 52 1.19 -17.77 -9.23
C ASN A 52 0.39 -16.46 -9.35
N MET A 53 0.62 -15.68 -10.42
CA MET A 53 -0.08 -14.41 -10.64
C MET A 53 -0.77 -14.42 -12.00
N VAL A 54 -1.73 -15.33 -12.16
CA VAL A 54 -2.47 -15.53 -13.43
C VAL A 54 -3.15 -14.24 -13.86
N ASP A 55 -2.98 -13.86 -15.13
CA ASP A 55 -3.53 -12.63 -15.73
C ASP A 55 -3.00 -11.31 -15.09
N TYR A 56 -1.90 -11.39 -14.35
CA TYR A 56 -1.28 -10.21 -13.77
C TYR A 56 0.22 -10.20 -14.11
N PRO A 57 0.58 -9.79 -15.31
CA PRO A 57 1.99 -9.76 -15.71
C PRO A 57 2.71 -8.50 -15.20
N VAL A 58 4.01 -8.60 -15.13
CA VAL A 58 4.88 -7.43 -15.07
C VAL A 58 4.96 -6.84 -16.49
N ARG A 59 5.03 -5.53 -16.59
CA ARG A 59 4.94 -4.81 -17.87
C ARG A 59 6.21 -4.01 -18.13
N SER A 60 6.56 -3.86 -19.40
CA SER A 60 7.48 -2.80 -19.82
C SER A 60 6.83 -1.43 -19.60
N ILE A 61 7.59 -0.36 -19.68
CA ILE A 61 7.05 1.01 -19.55
C ILE A 61 6.04 1.28 -20.67
N GLU A 62 6.36 0.89 -21.92
CA GLU A 62 5.47 1.06 -23.06
C GLU A 62 4.15 0.32 -22.91
N ASN A 63 4.22 -0.93 -22.44
CA ASN A 63 3.00 -1.72 -22.19
C ASN A 63 2.20 -1.15 -21.01
N ALA A 64 2.87 -0.68 -19.98
CA ALA A 64 2.20 -0.06 -18.82
C ALA A 64 1.43 1.21 -19.24
N ILE A 65 2.00 2.02 -20.13
CA ILE A 65 1.31 3.22 -20.64
C ILE A 65 0.01 2.82 -21.36
N LYS A 66 0.07 1.80 -22.24
CA LYS A 66 -1.13 1.29 -22.92
C LYS A 66 -2.15 0.75 -21.92
N TYR A 67 -1.67 -0.01 -20.94
CA TYR A 67 -2.52 -0.57 -19.89
C TYR A 67 -3.23 0.53 -19.08
N ILE A 68 -2.52 1.59 -18.73
CA ILE A 68 -3.10 2.73 -17.99
C ILE A 68 -4.19 3.42 -18.83
N HIS A 69 -4.01 3.56 -20.16
CA HIS A 69 -5.09 4.06 -21.03
C HIS A 69 -6.35 3.20 -20.87
N ASN A 70 -6.21 1.88 -20.94
CA ASN A 70 -7.35 0.96 -20.78
C ASN A 70 -8.00 1.06 -19.40
N LEU A 71 -7.21 1.21 -18.34
CA LEU A 71 -7.74 1.42 -16.98
C LEU A 71 -8.61 2.66 -16.90
N ARG A 72 -8.18 3.75 -17.54
CA ARG A 72 -8.92 5.01 -17.53
C ARG A 72 -10.24 4.90 -18.28
N GLU A 73 -10.32 4.08 -19.31
CA GLU A 73 -11.59 3.82 -20.05
C GLU A 73 -12.66 3.18 -19.17
N ILE A 74 -12.26 2.45 -18.14
CA ILE A 74 -13.19 1.82 -17.20
C ILE A 74 -13.35 2.64 -15.90
N GLY A 75 -12.78 3.84 -15.86
CA GLY A 75 -12.96 4.78 -14.75
C GLY A 75 -11.88 4.71 -13.67
N ILE A 76 -10.80 3.93 -13.85
CA ILE A 76 -9.68 3.92 -12.90
C ILE A 76 -8.69 5.04 -13.30
N ASN A 77 -8.67 6.10 -12.50
CA ASN A 77 -7.80 7.26 -12.73
C ASN A 77 -6.69 7.38 -11.66
N SER A 78 -6.43 6.29 -10.94
CA SER A 78 -5.38 6.24 -9.93
C SER A 78 -4.60 4.92 -10.08
N VAL A 79 -3.28 5.01 -10.05
CA VAL A 79 -2.41 3.84 -10.14
C VAL A 79 -1.33 3.89 -9.06
N VAL A 80 -0.96 2.71 -8.56
CA VAL A 80 0.25 2.54 -7.75
C VAL A 80 1.30 1.93 -8.68
N ILE A 81 2.33 2.68 -8.98
CA ILE A 81 3.40 2.22 -9.85
C ILE A 81 4.48 1.58 -8.99
N ARG A 82 4.62 0.25 -9.10
CA ARG A 82 5.70 -0.51 -8.47
C ARG A 82 6.75 -0.79 -9.52
N LEU A 83 7.83 -0.05 -9.43
CA LEU A 83 8.94 -0.19 -10.38
C LEU A 83 9.93 -1.21 -9.86
N GLY A 84 10.47 -2.00 -10.76
CA GLY A 84 11.47 -3.00 -10.46
C GLY A 84 12.32 -3.26 -11.69
N GLY A 85 13.05 -4.34 -11.62
CA GLY A 85 13.98 -4.76 -12.64
C GLY A 85 15.40 -4.73 -12.12
N ASN A 86 16.18 -5.70 -12.52
CA ASN A 86 17.56 -5.81 -12.11
C ASN A 86 18.43 -5.80 -13.35
N PRO A 87 19.22 -4.76 -13.57
CA PRO A 87 20.06 -4.66 -14.75
C PRO A 87 21.09 -5.78 -14.87
N PHE A 88 21.42 -6.43 -13.78
CA PHE A 88 22.41 -7.52 -13.77
C PHE A 88 21.84 -8.87 -14.21
N ILE A 89 20.50 -8.99 -14.31
CA ILE A 89 19.85 -10.25 -14.70
C ILE A 89 19.50 -10.28 -16.18
N LYS A 90 19.71 -9.17 -16.88
CA LYS A 90 19.23 -8.93 -18.27
C LYS A 90 19.71 -9.98 -19.30
N ASN A 91 20.75 -10.75 -19.01
CA ASN A 91 21.41 -11.62 -19.99
C ASN A 91 21.48 -13.12 -19.61
N GLN A 92 20.69 -13.57 -18.63
CA GLN A 92 20.73 -14.99 -18.24
C GLN A 92 19.60 -15.78 -18.94
N GLU A 93 19.97 -16.85 -19.63
CA GLU A 93 18.99 -17.82 -20.12
C GLU A 93 18.27 -18.46 -18.93
N GLY A 94 16.96 -18.59 -19.04
CA GLY A 94 16.15 -19.07 -17.93
C GLY A 94 15.82 -18.01 -16.91
N TYR A 95 15.52 -16.83 -17.38
CA TYR A 95 15.18 -15.64 -16.59
C TYR A 95 14.16 -15.98 -15.49
N ARG A 96 14.66 -16.19 -14.30
CA ARG A 96 13.79 -16.31 -13.13
C ARG A 96 13.56 -14.90 -12.64
N TYR A 97 12.33 -14.45 -12.77
CA TYR A 97 11.99 -13.05 -12.50
C TYR A 97 12.19 -12.76 -11.01
N GLU A 98 13.28 -12.09 -10.69
CA GLU A 98 13.53 -11.50 -9.37
C GLU A 98 13.50 -9.97 -9.52
N PRO A 99 12.35 -9.44 -9.95
CA PRO A 99 12.30 -8.06 -10.42
C PRO A 99 12.45 -7.03 -9.34
N LEU A 100 12.24 -7.47 -8.11
CA LEU A 100 12.11 -6.56 -6.98
C LEU A 100 13.27 -6.76 -6.00
N LEU A 101 14.21 -7.64 -6.34
CA LEU A 101 15.29 -7.98 -5.43
C LEU A 101 16.62 -7.46 -5.98
N VAL A 102 17.11 -6.41 -5.40
CA VAL A 102 18.49 -6.00 -5.60
C VAL A 102 19.34 -6.97 -4.78
N ARG A 103 20.14 -7.78 -5.45
CA ARG A 103 21.09 -8.66 -4.75
C ARG A 103 22.23 -7.81 -4.23
N THR A 104 22.13 -7.39 -3.01
CA THR A 104 23.23 -6.73 -2.35
C THR A 104 24.23 -7.79 -1.89
N ASN A 105 25.43 -7.73 -2.43
CA ASN A 105 26.54 -8.56 -1.96
C ASN A 105 27.24 -7.77 -0.84
N SER A 106 27.27 -8.35 0.34
CA SER A 106 27.88 -7.71 1.51
C SER A 106 29.36 -7.34 1.32
N GLU A 107 30.03 -7.98 0.37
CA GLU A 107 31.45 -7.70 0.06
C GLU A 107 31.63 -6.42 -0.77
N LYS A 108 30.56 -5.84 -1.31
CA LYS A 108 30.62 -4.71 -2.24
C LYS A 108 29.63 -3.58 -1.87
N ILE A 109 29.68 -3.16 -0.63
CA ILE A 109 28.72 -2.19 -0.09
C ILE A 109 28.72 -0.89 -0.91
N HIS A 110 29.88 -0.36 -1.26
CA HIS A 110 29.97 0.88 -2.02
C HIS A 110 29.41 0.75 -3.43
N GLU A 111 29.66 -0.39 -4.09
CA GLU A 111 29.07 -0.66 -5.43
C GLU A 111 27.54 -0.84 -5.31
N ASN A 112 27.09 -1.45 -4.23
CA ASN A 112 25.64 -1.59 -3.98
C ASN A 112 24.95 -0.26 -3.73
N ASP A 113 25.61 0.66 -3.04
CA ASP A 113 25.08 2.00 -2.80
C ASP A 113 24.90 2.75 -4.15
N GLU A 114 25.90 2.71 -5.00
CA GLU A 114 25.82 3.30 -6.33
C GLU A 114 24.69 2.67 -7.16
N THR A 115 24.55 1.35 -7.07
CA THR A 115 23.50 0.60 -7.76
C THR A 115 22.12 1.04 -7.28
N ILE A 116 21.93 1.17 -5.97
CA ILE A 116 20.66 1.62 -5.38
C ILE A 116 20.29 3.03 -5.88
N TYR A 117 21.26 3.95 -5.86
CA TYR A 117 21.01 5.30 -6.33
C TYR A 117 20.79 5.36 -7.85
N GLN A 118 21.47 4.53 -8.62
CA GLN A 118 21.22 4.46 -10.07
C GLN A 118 19.82 3.90 -10.35
N LEU A 119 19.41 2.84 -9.63
CA LEU A 119 18.05 2.32 -9.73
C LEU A 119 17.01 3.38 -9.41
N LEU A 120 17.25 4.18 -8.37
CA LEU A 120 16.35 5.27 -8.01
C LEU A 120 16.20 6.27 -9.16
N LEU A 121 17.30 6.64 -9.81
CA LEU A 121 17.27 7.57 -10.95
C LEU A 121 16.54 6.94 -12.16
N ASP A 122 16.77 5.67 -12.41
CA ASP A 122 16.09 4.94 -13.50
C ASP A 122 14.57 4.84 -13.22
N HIS A 123 14.19 4.62 -11.97
CA HIS A 123 12.78 4.64 -11.54
C HIS A 123 12.17 6.03 -11.76
N ALA A 124 12.88 7.08 -11.36
CA ALA A 124 12.40 8.46 -11.55
C ALA A 124 12.20 8.77 -13.04
N GLU A 125 13.11 8.30 -13.90
CA GLU A 125 12.96 8.47 -15.36
C GLU A 125 11.75 7.72 -15.91
N ALA A 126 11.52 6.49 -15.43
CA ALA A 126 10.31 5.73 -15.81
C ALA A 126 9.03 6.48 -15.43
N ILE A 127 9.00 7.06 -14.23
CA ILE A 127 7.86 7.87 -13.77
C ILE A 127 7.68 9.08 -14.69
N ARG A 128 8.75 9.81 -15.05
CA ARG A 128 8.68 10.97 -15.97
C ARG A 128 8.10 10.56 -17.33
N ARG A 129 8.51 9.42 -17.88
CA ARG A 129 7.99 8.91 -19.16
C ARG A 129 6.47 8.67 -19.06
N ILE A 130 5.99 8.07 -17.99
CA ILE A 130 4.55 7.85 -17.79
C ILE A 130 3.84 9.18 -17.60
N ARG A 131 4.39 10.07 -16.77
CA ARG A 131 3.80 11.39 -16.50
C ARG A 131 3.73 12.27 -17.77
N SER A 132 4.68 12.15 -18.69
CA SER A 132 4.66 12.90 -19.95
C SER A 132 3.45 12.56 -20.83
N VAL A 133 2.90 11.34 -20.66
CA VAL A 133 1.69 10.90 -21.38
C VAL A 133 0.42 11.26 -20.61
N PHE A 134 0.45 11.20 -19.28
CA PHE A 134 -0.72 11.40 -18.43
C PHE A 134 -0.50 12.59 -17.49
N PRO A 135 -1.01 13.78 -17.84
CA PRO A 135 -0.89 14.95 -16.96
C PRO A 135 -1.48 14.71 -15.56
N THR A 136 -1.00 15.46 -14.59
CA THR A 136 -1.32 15.31 -13.16
C THR A 136 -2.82 15.35 -12.87
N GLU A 137 -3.57 16.19 -13.59
CA GLU A 137 -5.02 16.32 -13.43
C GLU A 137 -5.80 15.15 -14.04
N LYS A 138 -5.15 14.28 -14.82
CA LYS A 138 -5.80 13.15 -15.49
C LYS A 138 -5.48 11.80 -14.88
N LEU A 139 -4.37 11.69 -14.16
CA LEU A 139 -3.94 10.42 -13.56
C LEU A 139 -3.23 10.69 -12.25
N HIS A 140 -3.76 10.11 -11.19
CA HIS A 140 -3.08 10.09 -9.89
C HIS A 140 -2.06 8.94 -9.89
N ILE A 141 -0.80 9.27 -9.67
CA ILE A 141 0.30 8.29 -9.57
C ILE A 141 0.81 8.27 -8.14
N THR A 142 0.71 7.11 -7.50
CA THR A 142 1.42 6.82 -6.26
C THR A 142 2.67 6.02 -6.62
N GLY A 143 3.84 6.54 -6.25
CA GLY A 143 5.10 5.85 -6.48
C GLY A 143 5.43 4.93 -5.32
N ASP A 144 5.63 3.64 -5.62
CA ASP A 144 6.03 2.62 -4.64
C ASP A 144 7.54 2.37 -4.82
N PRO A 145 8.40 2.79 -3.87
CA PRO A 145 9.84 2.66 -4.03
C PRO A 145 10.38 1.28 -3.62
N PHE A 146 9.53 0.26 -3.50
CA PHE A 146 9.95 -1.06 -3.02
C PHE A 146 11.14 -1.61 -3.82
N GLY A 147 11.08 -1.52 -5.14
CA GLY A 147 12.12 -2.07 -6.03
C GLY A 147 13.47 -1.34 -5.98
N VAL A 148 13.56 -0.19 -5.33
CA VAL A 148 14.82 0.59 -5.26
C VAL A 148 15.87 -0.13 -4.39
N ALA A 149 15.43 -0.72 -3.28
CA ALA A 149 16.39 -1.18 -2.25
C ALA A 149 15.96 -2.45 -1.52
N VAL A 150 15.09 -3.29 -2.13
CA VAL A 150 14.75 -4.57 -1.50
C VAL A 150 15.81 -5.61 -1.84
N ASN A 151 16.25 -6.37 -0.83
CA ASN A 151 17.23 -7.45 -1.02
C ASN A 151 16.54 -8.83 -1.07
N SER A 152 17.33 -9.88 -1.29
CA SER A 152 16.86 -11.27 -1.39
C SER A 152 16.17 -11.78 -0.12
N ASP A 153 16.46 -11.19 1.04
CA ASP A 153 15.84 -11.56 2.31
C ASP A 153 14.51 -10.79 2.54
N GLY A 154 14.15 -9.90 1.62
CA GLY A 154 12.94 -9.07 1.77
C GLY A 154 13.16 -7.84 2.65
N LYS A 155 14.38 -7.58 3.09
CA LYS A 155 14.73 -6.34 3.80
C LYS A 155 14.78 -5.19 2.81
N TRP A 156 14.44 -4.00 3.28
CA TRP A 156 14.46 -2.80 2.43
C TRP A 156 15.36 -1.74 3.04
N GLY A 157 16.29 -1.24 2.26
CA GLY A 157 17.20 -0.18 2.68
C GLY A 157 18.64 -0.46 2.27
N VAL A 158 19.52 0.42 2.68
CA VAL A 158 20.96 0.30 2.42
C VAL A 158 21.53 -0.77 3.37
N PRO A 159 22.20 -1.80 2.86
CA PRO A 159 22.72 -2.88 3.73
C PRO A 159 23.92 -2.40 4.56
N ASP A 160 24.03 -2.93 5.76
CA ASP A 160 25.24 -2.79 6.58
C ASP A 160 26.22 -3.93 6.34
N GLN A 161 27.39 -3.89 6.97
CA GLN A 161 28.46 -4.87 6.83
C GLN A 161 28.11 -6.28 7.33
N ASN A 162 27.06 -6.36 8.15
CA ASN A 162 26.65 -7.63 8.79
C ASN A 162 25.40 -8.23 8.15
N GLY A 163 24.95 -7.70 7.01
CA GLY A 163 23.74 -8.15 6.33
C GLY A 163 22.44 -7.61 6.94
N GLY A 164 22.57 -6.64 7.84
CA GLY A 164 21.45 -5.86 8.36
C GLY A 164 21.15 -4.66 7.46
N ILE A 165 20.47 -3.67 8.02
CA ILE A 165 20.14 -2.43 7.33
C ILE A 165 20.79 -1.27 8.06
N ASP A 166 21.60 -0.51 7.37
CA ASP A 166 22.18 0.73 7.88
C ASP A 166 21.10 1.78 8.00
N ARG A 167 20.83 2.21 9.24
CA ARG A 167 19.77 3.17 9.53
C ARG A 167 20.02 4.53 8.85
N ASP A 168 21.24 5.02 8.96
CA ASP A 168 21.57 6.37 8.47
C ASP A 168 21.66 6.43 6.93
N UNK A 169 22.01 5.54 6.37
CA UNK A 169 22.00 5.42 5.05
C UNK A 169 20.72 5.22 4.45
N THR A 170 20.04 4.43 5.13
CA THR A 170 18.66 4.26 4.67
C THR A 170 17.85 5.54 4.82
N ALA A 171 18.04 6.29 5.86
CA ALA A 171 17.39 7.60 6.03
C ALA A 171 17.76 8.56 4.89
N LYS A 172 19.01 8.55 4.45
CA LYS A 172 19.43 9.33 3.28
C LYS A 172 18.73 8.87 2.00
N LEU A 173 18.60 7.55 1.83
CA LEU A 173 17.89 6.99 0.67
C LEU A 173 16.42 7.40 0.67
N ILE A 174 15.74 7.34 1.82
CA ILE A 174 14.33 7.78 1.95
C ILE A 174 14.20 9.25 1.52
N ARG A 175 15.13 10.09 1.95
CA ARG A 175 15.17 11.50 1.55
C ARG A 175 15.31 11.63 0.03
N GLU A 176 16.23 10.87 -0.58
CA GLU A 176 16.44 10.92 -2.03
C GLU A 176 15.25 10.35 -2.82
N VAL A 177 14.62 9.27 -2.35
CA VAL A 177 13.38 8.74 -2.93
C VAL A 177 12.32 9.87 -2.97
N ALA A 178 12.13 10.58 -1.86
CA ALA A 178 11.14 11.66 -1.79
C ALA A 178 11.43 12.74 -2.84
N ILE A 179 12.70 13.14 -2.96
CA ILE A 179 13.11 14.20 -3.88
C ILE A 179 12.96 13.73 -5.34
N GLN A 180 13.50 12.56 -5.67
CA GLN A 180 13.53 12.10 -7.07
C GLN A 180 12.14 11.73 -7.60
N TYR A 181 11.33 11.04 -6.79
CA TYR A 181 9.96 10.70 -7.16
C TYR A 181 9.08 11.97 -7.25
N GLY A 182 9.24 12.88 -6.30
CA GLY A 182 8.50 14.14 -6.32
C GLY A 182 8.82 14.95 -7.59
N LYS A 183 10.11 15.10 -7.92
CA LYS A 183 10.56 15.78 -9.15
C LYS A 183 10.11 15.03 -10.41
N ALA A 184 9.94 13.73 -10.36
CA ALA A 184 9.48 12.93 -11.49
C ALA A 184 7.97 13.09 -11.72
N GLY A 185 7.22 13.67 -10.77
CA GLY A 185 5.83 14.04 -10.96
C GLY A 185 4.81 13.09 -10.34
N VAL A 186 5.19 12.32 -9.33
CA VAL A 186 4.18 11.53 -8.60
C VAL A 186 3.23 12.47 -7.84
N ASN A 187 1.99 12.04 -7.66
CA ASN A 187 1.03 12.73 -6.78
C ASN A 187 1.24 12.33 -5.32
N ALA A 188 1.70 11.10 -5.10
CA ALA A 188 1.92 10.57 -3.76
C ALA A 188 3.13 9.62 -3.74
N ILE A 189 3.74 9.49 -2.58
CA ILE A 189 4.81 8.53 -2.30
C ILE A 189 4.30 7.55 -1.25
N LEU A 190 4.46 6.26 -1.55
CA LEU A 190 4.13 5.19 -0.62
C LEU A 190 5.36 4.91 0.25
N THR A 191 5.32 5.25 1.53
CA THR A 191 6.44 4.93 2.43
C THR A 191 6.38 3.46 2.82
N MET A 192 7.55 2.85 2.99
CA MET A 192 7.66 1.38 3.10
C MET A 192 7.26 0.83 4.47
N GLY A 193 7.26 1.68 5.50
CA GLY A 193 7.00 1.23 6.87
C GLY A 193 8.11 0.30 7.38
N ARG A 194 9.35 0.55 6.96
CA ARG A 194 10.50 -0.30 7.29
C ARG A 194 11.48 0.38 8.23
N LEU A 195 11.48 1.71 8.27
CA LEU A 195 12.32 2.50 9.14
C LEU A 195 11.44 3.43 9.97
N GLU A 196 11.69 3.46 11.27
CA GLU A 196 10.98 4.40 12.16
C GLU A 196 11.35 5.83 11.79
N GLY A 197 10.34 6.69 11.65
CA GLY A 197 10.55 8.09 11.24
C GLY A 197 10.52 8.30 9.74
N GLU A 198 10.23 7.28 8.96
CA GLU A 198 10.22 7.33 7.49
C GLU A 198 9.30 8.43 6.96
N VAL A 199 8.10 8.57 7.53
CA VAL A 199 7.13 9.61 7.13
C VAL A 199 7.71 11.00 7.41
N GLY A 200 8.28 11.21 8.59
CA GLY A 200 8.88 12.51 8.95
C GLY A 200 10.04 12.89 8.04
N ILE A 201 10.90 11.92 7.72
CA ILE A 201 12.03 12.13 6.78
C ILE A 201 11.49 12.52 5.40
N THR A 202 10.49 11.79 4.89
CA THR A 202 9.86 12.04 3.60
C THR A 202 9.21 13.43 3.57
N LYS A 203 8.44 13.77 4.60
CA LYS A 203 7.75 15.06 4.71
C LYS A 203 8.74 16.22 4.69
N LYS A 204 9.81 16.09 5.48
CA LYS A 204 10.85 17.12 5.53
C LYS A 204 11.56 17.26 4.18
N ALA A 205 11.89 16.14 3.52
CA ALA A 205 12.57 16.17 2.23
C ALA A 205 11.72 16.86 1.16
N LEU A 206 10.43 16.53 1.10
CA LEU A 206 9.49 17.17 0.16
C LEU A 206 9.41 18.68 0.43
N LYS A 207 9.22 19.07 1.66
CA LYS A 207 9.12 20.49 2.06
C LYS A 207 10.40 21.27 1.69
N ASP A 208 11.57 20.74 2.06
CA ASP A 208 12.86 21.39 1.84
C ASP A 208 13.16 21.59 0.33
N ASN A 209 12.45 20.86 -0.53
CA ASN A 209 12.65 20.91 -1.99
C ASN A 209 11.47 21.53 -2.75
N GLY A 210 10.51 22.16 -2.05
CA GLY A 210 9.37 22.83 -2.69
C GLY A 210 8.39 21.86 -3.33
N LEU A 211 8.30 20.65 -2.80
CA LEU A 211 7.45 19.58 -3.31
C LEU A 211 6.26 19.30 -2.38
N ASP A 212 5.77 20.33 -1.69
CA ASP A 212 4.73 20.23 -0.66
C ASP A 212 3.40 19.67 -1.18
N ALA A 213 3.17 19.74 -2.48
CA ALA A 213 1.95 19.20 -3.10
C ALA A 213 1.95 17.66 -3.16
N VAL A 214 3.12 17.04 -3.07
CA VAL A 214 3.24 15.57 -3.09
C VAL A 214 2.75 15.01 -1.77
N LYS A 215 1.81 14.07 -1.83
CA LYS A 215 1.21 13.44 -0.65
C LYS A 215 2.05 12.27 -0.16
N ILE A 216 1.83 11.88 1.09
CA ILE A 216 2.47 10.70 1.69
C ILE A 216 1.37 9.70 2.04
N GLU A 217 1.50 8.50 1.49
CA GLU A 217 0.64 7.36 1.77
C GLU A 217 1.50 6.33 2.51
N SER A 218 1.21 6.07 3.78
CA SER A 218 2.15 5.32 4.61
C SER A 218 1.69 3.89 4.92
N PHE A 219 2.61 2.93 4.75
CA PHE A 219 2.42 1.57 5.25
C PHE A 219 2.68 1.52 6.76
N SER A 220 1.87 2.23 7.53
CA SER A 220 2.01 2.36 8.98
C SER A 220 2.07 1.00 9.68
N SER A 221 1.16 0.10 9.30
CA SER A 221 1.07 -1.23 9.89
C SER A 221 1.55 -2.29 8.90
N ASN A 222 2.80 -2.18 8.45
CA ASN A 222 3.37 -3.13 7.49
C ASN A 222 3.68 -4.46 8.18
N ILE A 223 2.80 -5.42 7.98
CA ILE A 223 2.79 -6.71 8.70
C ILE A 223 3.64 -7.74 7.97
N GLU A 224 4.33 -8.58 8.71
CA GLU A 224 5.11 -9.72 8.23
C GLU A 224 4.15 -10.83 7.75
N SER A 225 3.43 -10.57 6.64
CA SER A 225 2.40 -11.46 6.13
C SER A 225 2.98 -12.62 5.34
N ARG A 226 2.51 -13.83 5.64
CA ARG A 226 2.85 -15.04 4.88
C ARG A 226 2.22 -15.05 3.49
N SER A 227 1.19 -14.25 3.27
CA SER A 227 0.51 -14.15 1.98
C SER A 227 1.17 -13.14 1.03
N ALA A 228 2.20 -12.43 1.46
CA ALA A 228 2.96 -11.56 0.56
C ALA A 228 3.94 -12.39 -0.29
N TYR A 229 4.21 -11.90 -1.50
CA TYR A 229 5.23 -12.46 -2.40
C TYR A 229 4.95 -13.90 -2.85
N THR A 230 3.69 -14.20 -3.21
CA THR A 230 3.31 -15.54 -3.72
C THR A 230 4.03 -15.91 -5.03
N TYR A 231 4.57 -14.93 -5.73
CA TYR A 231 5.35 -15.14 -6.95
C TYR A 231 6.82 -15.50 -6.67
N LEU A 232 7.24 -15.48 -5.42
CA LEU A 232 8.59 -15.88 -5.00
C LEU A 232 8.51 -17.15 -4.18
N ASP A 233 9.24 -18.16 -4.58
CA ASP A 233 9.47 -19.35 -3.77
C ASP A 233 10.48 -18.98 -2.67
N ASP A 234 10.47 -19.61 -1.57
CA ASP A 234 11.50 -19.58 -0.52
C ASP A 234 11.93 -18.19 0.01
N ILE A 235 11.14 -17.15 -0.18
CA ILE A 235 11.50 -15.88 0.44
C ILE A 235 11.38 -15.97 1.96
N LYS A 236 12.36 -15.46 2.67
CA LYS A 236 12.30 -15.38 4.13
C LYS A 236 11.19 -14.41 4.54
N LYS A 237 10.35 -14.85 5.44
CA LYS A 237 9.20 -14.04 5.86
C LYS A 237 9.53 -13.13 7.04
N ASP A 238 10.53 -13.48 7.82
CA ASP A 238 10.97 -12.62 8.93
C ASP A 238 12.08 -11.69 8.45
N THR A 239 11.71 -10.47 8.17
CA THR A 239 12.65 -9.44 7.70
C THR A 239 13.29 -8.66 8.85
N GLY A 240 12.75 -8.77 10.06
CA GLY A 240 13.20 -7.95 11.19
C GLY A 240 12.77 -6.48 11.10
N GLN A 241 12.03 -6.10 10.06
CA GLN A 241 11.61 -4.71 9.84
C GLN A 241 10.10 -4.52 9.91
N LYS A 242 9.33 -5.59 9.77
CA LYS A 242 7.87 -5.53 9.76
C LYS A 242 7.30 -5.99 11.10
N ILE A 243 6.07 -5.62 11.33
CA ILE A 243 5.36 -5.97 12.57
C ILE A 243 4.93 -7.44 12.49
N LEU A 244 5.16 -8.21 13.53
CA LEU A 244 4.72 -9.60 13.58
C LEU A 244 3.19 -9.68 13.65
N PRO A 245 2.57 -10.66 12.97
CA PRO A 245 1.13 -10.86 13.05
C PRO A 245 0.67 -11.01 14.51
N GLY A 246 -0.43 -10.36 14.84
CA GLY A 246 -0.98 -10.38 16.20
C GLY A 246 -0.45 -9.27 17.11
N ASN A 247 0.60 -8.54 16.73
CA ASN A 247 1.15 -7.46 17.57
C ASN A 247 0.35 -6.17 17.37
N LEU A 248 -0.89 -6.18 17.84
CA LEU A 248 -1.87 -5.11 17.60
C LEU A 248 -1.46 -3.78 18.22
N THR A 249 -0.83 -3.82 19.39
CA THR A 249 -0.36 -2.59 20.06
C THR A 249 0.65 -1.85 19.18
N GLU A 250 1.63 -2.56 18.62
CA GLU A 250 2.62 -1.95 17.72
C GLU A 250 1.97 -1.45 16.43
N MET A 251 1.04 -2.20 15.85
CA MET A 251 0.31 -1.78 14.66
C MET A 251 -0.38 -0.44 14.88
N LYS A 252 -1.14 -0.32 15.96
CA LYS A 252 -1.85 0.91 16.31
C LYS A 252 -0.88 2.05 16.64
N MET A 253 0.21 1.72 17.34
CA MET A 253 1.23 2.72 17.68
C MET A 253 1.87 3.30 16.43
N ARG A 254 2.25 2.44 15.47
CA ARG A 254 2.84 2.90 14.21
C ARG A 254 1.88 3.80 13.41
N ILE A 255 0.60 3.47 13.41
CA ILE A 255 -0.43 4.31 12.76
C ILE A 255 -0.41 5.72 13.36
N LEU A 256 -0.44 5.82 14.70
CA LEU A 256 -0.43 7.13 15.37
C LEU A 256 0.88 7.88 15.16
N MET A 257 2.01 7.19 15.12
CA MET A 257 3.31 7.82 14.84
C MET A 257 3.36 8.40 13.42
N ASP A 258 2.87 7.67 12.43
CA ASP A 258 2.84 8.16 11.05
C ASP A 258 1.91 9.37 10.90
N ILE A 259 0.76 9.37 11.59
CA ILE A 259 -0.14 10.54 11.62
C ILE A 259 0.58 11.73 12.28
N TYR A 260 1.24 11.49 13.41
CA TYR A 260 2.01 12.53 14.12
C TYR A 260 3.07 13.16 13.20
N GLU A 261 3.76 12.33 12.43
CA GLU A 261 4.82 12.75 11.51
C GLU A 261 4.29 13.43 10.24
N GLY A 262 3.00 13.29 9.94
CA GLY A 262 2.34 14.05 8.89
C GLY A 262 1.99 13.28 7.63
N THR A 263 1.67 11.99 7.74
CA THR A 263 1.11 11.24 6.61
C THR A 263 -0.23 11.83 6.17
N ASP A 264 -0.52 11.76 4.88
CA ASP A 264 -1.81 12.18 4.32
C ASP A 264 -2.80 11.00 4.30
N SER A 265 -2.30 9.77 4.20
CA SER A 265 -3.12 8.55 4.27
C SER A 265 -2.38 7.43 4.99
N VAL A 266 -3.13 6.70 5.80
CA VAL A 266 -2.67 5.45 6.43
C VAL A 266 -3.14 4.30 5.54
N ILE A 267 -2.21 3.47 5.08
CA ILE A 267 -2.53 2.35 4.17
C ILE A 267 -2.44 1.04 4.94
N ILE A 268 -3.58 0.39 5.11
CA ILE A 268 -3.67 -0.90 5.81
C ILE A 268 -3.27 -2.02 4.84
N LYS A 269 -2.29 -2.82 5.24
CA LYS A 269 -1.73 -3.92 4.44
C LYS A 269 -1.45 -5.13 5.33
N PRO A 270 -2.03 -6.31 5.04
CA PRO A 270 -3.01 -6.62 3.97
C PRO A 270 -4.37 -5.93 4.13
N MET A 271 -5.08 -5.77 3.01
CA MET A 271 -6.32 -5.01 2.93
C MET A 271 -7.49 -5.63 3.71
N ASP A 272 -7.41 -6.90 4.02
CA ASP A 272 -8.46 -7.63 4.74
C ASP A 272 -8.32 -7.53 6.28
N HIS A 273 -7.42 -6.69 6.77
CA HIS A 273 -7.29 -6.43 8.20
C HIS A 273 -8.30 -5.37 8.66
N LEU A 274 -9.59 -5.72 8.59
CA LEU A 274 -10.72 -4.83 8.87
C LEU A 274 -10.62 -4.21 10.26
N HIS A 275 -10.11 -4.96 11.24
CA HIS A 275 -9.91 -4.46 12.61
C HIS A 275 -8.94 -3.27 12.69
N LEU A 276 -7.96 -3.19 11.78
CA LEU A 276 -7.04 -2.06 11.72
C LEU A 276 -7.68 -0.86 11.02
N ILE A 277 -8.51 -1.11 10.00
CA ILE A 277 -9.29 -0.05 9.35
C ILE A 277 -10.19 0.60 10.41
N GLU A 278 -10.94 -0.22 11.15
CA GLU A 278 -11.84 0.26 12.21
C GLU A 278 -11.08 1.04 13.29
N SER A 279 -9.98 0.49 13.77
CA SER A 279 -9.16 1.15 14.81
C SER A 279 -8.64 2.51 14.31
N THR A 280 -8.17 2.56 13.06
CA THR A 280 -7.66 3.81 12.48
C THR A 280 -8.79 4.85 12.38
N VAL A 281 -9.94 4.45 11.82
CA VAL A 281 -11.10 5.35 11.69
C VAL A 281 -11.52 5.87 13.07
N ASN A 282 -11.51 5.02 14.09
CA ASN A 282 -11.86 5.43 15.45
C ASN A 282 -10.89 6.48 16.01
N PHE A 283 -9.59 6.35 15.71
CA PHE A 283 -8.60 7.38 16.08
C PHE A 283 -8.87 8.70 15.35
N LEU A 284 -9.21 8.63 14.05
CA LEU A 284 -9.46 9.83 13.25
C LEU A 284 -10.73 10.57 13.71
N LYS A 285 -11.76 9.81 14.11
CA LYS A 285 -13.06 10.36 14.52
C LYS A 285 -13.03 11.01 15.90
N ASN A 286 -12.27 10.46 16.84
CA ASN A 286 -12.46 10.80 18.25
C ASN A 286 -11.12 10.80 19.00
N LYS A 287 -10.73 11.98 19.47
CA LYS A 287 -9.50 12.16 20.24
C LYS A 287 -9.45 11.29 21.52
N TYR A 288 -10.61 10.99 22.10
CA TYR A 288 -10.66 10.17 23.32
C TYR A 288 -10.20 8.73 23.04
N ASN A 289 -10.45 8.21 21.84
CA ASN A 289 -9.92 6.89 21.45
C ASN A 289 -8.39 6.89 21.39
N VAL A 290 -7.80 8.02 20.96
CA VAL A 290 -6.33 8.19 20.96
C VAL A 290 -5.81 8.23 22.41
N ILE A 291 -6.44 9.01 23.26
CA ILE A 291 -6.06 9.15 24.68
C ILE A 291 -6.14 7.79 25.37
N ASP A 292 -7.28 7.12 25.24
CA ASP A 292 -7.51 5.82 25.87
C ASP A 292 -6.48 4.77 25.44
N PHE A 293 -6.15 4.75 24.15
CA PHE A 293 -5.13 3.84 23.65
C PHE A 293 -3.74 4.21 24.20
N LEU A 294 -3.33 5.48 24.06
CA LEU A 294 -1.97 5.91 24.45
C LEU A 294 -1.73 5.81 25.95
N THR A 295 -2.78 5.83 26.78
CA THR A 295 -2.66 5.70 28.26
C THR A 295 -2.92 4.27 28.73
N SER A 296 -3.17 3.33 27.82
CA SER A 296 -3.49 1.94 28.16
C SER A 296 -2.27 1.18 28.73
N ASP A 297 -2.55 0.10 29.45
CA ASP A 297 -1.52 -0.80 29.99
C ASP A 297 -0.70 -1.45 28.86
N SER A 298 -1.32 -1.76 27.74
CA SER A 298 -0.60 -2.35 26.60
C SER A 298 0.47 -1.38 26.03
N VAL A 299 0.16 -0.10 25.98
CA VAL A 299 1.12 0.93 25.54
C VAL A 299 2.20 1.13 26.59
N ARG A 300 1.84 1.18 27.89
CA ARG A 300 2.86 1.28 28.96
C ARG A 300 3.87 0.13 28.89
N LYS A 301 3.37 -1.08 28.65
CA LYS A 301 4.24 -2.27 28.51
C LYS A 301 5.09 -2.18 27.23
N TYR A 302 4.50 -1.75 26.12
CA TYR A 302 5.22 -1.57 24.85
C TYR A 302 6.38 -0.58 25.00
N LEU A 303 6.17 0.50 25.74
CA LEU A 303 7.17 1.56 25.93
C LEU A 303 8.38 1.11 26.75
N GLN A 304 8.26 0.05 27.58
CA GLN A 304 9.41 -0.48 28.32
C GLN A 304 10.56 -0.89 27.39
N ASN A 305 10.23 -1.25 26.14
CA ASN A 305 11.23 -1.63 25.15
C ASN A 305 11.33 -0.62 23.99
N ASN A 306 10.60 0.48 24.06
CA ASN A 306 10.50 1.47 22.97
C ASN A 306 10.48 2.90 23.53
N GLU A 307 11.36 3.20 24.48
CA GLU A 307 11.41 4.51 25.17
C GLU A 307 11.57 5.68 24.20
N ARG A 308 12.22 5.46 23.05
CA ARG A 308 12.54 6.50 22.08
C ARG A 308 11.31 7.22 21.49
N ILE A 309 10.10 6.61 21.59
CA ILE A 309 8.87 7.26 21.11
C ILE A 309 8.08 7.94 22.24
N SER A 310 8.56 7.85 23.48
CA SER A 310 7.86 8.41 24.67
C SER A 310 7.63 9.91 24.55
N ASP A 311 8.62 10.64 24.01
CA ASP A 311 8.50 12.08 23.83
C ASP A 311 7.40 12.44 22.82
N LYS A 312 7.27 11.67 21.74
CA LYS A 312 6.20 11.88 20.74
C LYS A 312 4.83 11.62 21.37
N ILE A 313 4.69 10.54 22.15
CA ILE A 313 3.45 10.22 22.85
C ILE A 313 3.08 11.33 23.82
N THR A 314 4.06 11.81 24.60
CA THR A 314 3.87 12.91 25.54
C THR A 314 3.42 14.18 24.80
N ASP A 315 4.02 14.47 23.66
CA ASP A 315 3.63 15.64 22.84
C ASP A 315 2.20 15.50 22.30
N ILE A 316 1.83 14.28 21.81
CA ILE A 316 0.45 14.02 21.35
C ILE A 316 -0.55 14.28 22.48
N LEU A 317 -0.28 13.71 23.67
CA LEU A 317 -1.20 13.85 24.82
C LEU A 317 -1.31 15.30 25.31
N LYS A 318 -0.19 16.03 25.37
CA LYS A 318 -0.18 17.46 25.75
C LYS A 318 -0.90 18.33 24.73
N ASN A 319 -0.84 17.98 23.45
CA ASN A 319 -1.35 18.77 22.34
C ASN A 319 -2.46 18.01 21.59
N ILE A 320 -3.32 17.29 22.32
CA ILE A 320 -4.28 16.35 21.74
C ILE A 320 -5.24 17.00 20.73
N ASP A 321 -5.67 18.23 20.99
CA ASP A 321 -6.59 18.92 20.07
C ASP A 321 -5.89 19.26 18.74
N LYS A 322 -4.62 19.67 18.82
CA LYS A 322 -3.81 19.93 17.62
C LYS A 322 -3.57 18.63 16.83
N PHE A 323 -3.28 17.53 17.54
CA PHE A 323 -3.12 16.21 16.92
C PHE A 323 -4.41 15.78 16.26
N HIS A 324 -5.54 15.92 16.96
CA HIS A 324 -6.85 15.53 16.40
C HIS A 324 -7.23 16.38 15.18
N TYR A 325 -6.86 17.64 15.16
CA TYR A 325 -7.05 18.49 13.97
C TYR A 325 -6.29 17.93 12.75
N LYS A 326 -5.06 17.43 12.95
CA LYS A 326 -4.33 16.72 11.88
C LYS A 326 -5.11 15.47 11.43
N CYS A 327 -5.63 14.70 12.37
CA CYS A 327 -6.39 13.48 12.08
C CYS A 327 -7.55 13.70 11.12
N GLN A 328 -8.22 14.85 11.21
CA GLN A 328 -9.40 15.16 10.37
C GLN A 328 -9.10 15.19 8.87
N ASN A 329 -7.83 15.38 8.50
CA ASN A 329 -7.42 15.46 7.10
C ASN A 329 -6.78 14.16 6.59
N VAL A 330 -6.63 13.17 7.47
CA VAL A 330 -6.01 11.88 7.13
C VAL A 330 -7.06 10.94 6.53
N LYS A 331 -6.68 10.21 5.48
CA LYS A 331 -7.52 9.15 4.88
C LYS A 331 -6.99 7.78 5.26
N VAL A 332 -7.85 6.78 5.11
CA VAL A 332 -7.49 5.37 5.30
C VAL A 332 -7.58 4.70 3.94
N GLY A 333 -6.48 4.14 3.50
CA GLY A 333 -6.44 3.32 2.30
C GLY A 333 -6.11 1.88 2.64
N THR A 334 -6.15 1.03 1.63
CA THR A 334 -5.80 -0.38 1.80
C THR A 334 -4.87 -0.83 0.66
N TYR A 335 -4.16 -1.93 0.88
CA TYR A 335 -3.26 -2.48 -0.14
C TYR A 335 -3.38 -4.00 -0.18
N SER A 336 -3.69 -4.54 -1.36
CA SER A 336 -3.75 -5.98 -1.55
C SER A 336 -2.35 -6.55 -1.71
N VAL A 337 -1.98 -7.49 -0.86
CA VAL A 337 -0.75 -8.28 -1.06
C VAL A 337 -0.98 -9.28 -2.21
N SER A 338 0.10 -9.83 -2.76
CA SER A 338 -0.02 -10.76 -3.89
C SER A 338 -0.89 -11.99 -3.55
N GLY A 339 -0.86 -12.43 -2.29
CA GLY A 339 -1.71 -13.54 -1.86
C GLY A 339 -3.20 -13.24 -1.92
N THR A 340 -3.61 -12.01 -1.69
CA THR A 340 -5.02 -11.61 -1.87
C THR A 340 -5.44 -11.83 -3.33
N TYR A 341 -4.61 -11.40 -4.27
CA TYR A 341 -4.86 -11.62 -5.70
C TYR A 341 -4.87 -13.12 -6.03
N PHE A 342 -3.84 -13.84 -5.58
CA PHE A 342 -3.70 -15.29 -5.84
C PHE A 342 -4.92 -16.07 -5.33
N MET A 343 -5.36 -15.81 -4.09
CA MET A 343 -6.51 -16.48 -3.51
C MET A 343 -7.79 -16.17 -4.28
N HIS A 344 -7.96 -14.92 -4.73
CA HIS A 344 -9.11 -14.54 -5.54
C HIS A 344 -9.11 -15.30 -6.88
N LYS A 345 -7.97 -15.40 -7.55
CA LYS A 345 -7.85 -16.14 -8.82
C LYS A 345 -8.08 -17.64 -8.63
N LEU A 346 -7.63 -18.20 -7.52
CA LEU A 346 -7.87 -19.60 -7.18
C LEU A 346 -9.38 -19.85 -6.99
N VAL A 347 -10.07 -18.98 -6.29
CA VAL A 347 -11.52 -19.04 -6.10
C VAL A 347 -12.22 -18.92 -7.46
N GLU A 348 -11.81 -17.96 -8.30
CA GLU A 348 -12.37 -17.80 -9.65
C GLU A 348 -12.23 -19.08 -10.47
N PHE A 349 -11.04 -19.68 -10.46
CA PHE A 349 -10.75 -20.92 -11.17
C PHE A 349 -11.65 -22.07 -10.68
N GLN A 350 -11.81 -22.21 -9.38
CA GLN A 350 -12.54 -23.35 -8.80
C GLN A 350 -14.07 -23.17 -8.76
N ARG A 351 -14.55 -21.94 -8.62
CA ARG A 351 -15.96 -21.67 -8.35
C ARG A 351 -16.61 -20.72 -9.39
N GLY A 352 -15.83 -20.20 -10.31
CA GLY A 352 -16.31 -19.30 -11.36
C GLY A 352 -16.32 -17.83 -10.96
N SER A 353 -16.39 -16.97 -11.98
CA SER A 353 -16.25 -15.51 -11.82
C SER A 353 -17.36 -14.88 -10.97
N SER A 354 -18.60 -15.38 -11.06
CA SER A 354 -19.71 -14.84 -10.25
C SER A 354 -19.46 -15.05 -8.75
N TYR A 355 -19.01 -16.24 -8.36
CA TYR A 355 -18.70 -16.53 -6.96
C TYR A 355 -17.53 -15.67 -6.47
N ALA A 356 -16.47 -15.60 -7.27
CA ALA A 356 -15.29 -14.78 -6.94
C ALA A 356 -15.68 -13.30 -6.83
N PHE A 357 -16.55 -12.82 -7.72
CA PHE A 357 -17.04 -11.43 -7.65
C PHE A 357 -17.74 -11.14 -6.31
N ASN A 358 -18.65 -12.04 -5.90
CA ASN A 358 -19.41 -11.85 -4.66
C ASN A 358 -18.48 -11.76 -3.43
N ILE A 359 -17.43 -12.57 -3.39
CA ILE A 359 -16.47 -12.55 -2.26
C ILE A 359 -15.72 -11.20 -2.21
N ILE A 360 -15.22 -10.73 -3.34
CA ILE A 360 -14.43 -9.50 -3.34
C ILE A 360 -15.34 -8.27 -3.18
N ASP A 361 -16.55 -8.31 -3.72
CA ASP A 361 -17.56 -7.26 -3.53
C ASP A 361 -17.91 -7.10 -2.05
N GLU A 362 -18.11 -8.22 -1.35
CA GLU A 362 -18.34 -8.23 0.10
C GLU A 362 -17.17 -7.61 0.85
N LEU A 363 -15.94 -7.95 0.48
CA LEU A 363 -14.74 -7.36 1.10
C LEU A 363 -14.71 -5.85 0.92
N TYR A 364 -14.91 -5.36 -0.31
CA TYR A 364 -14.88 -3.92 -0.58
C TYR A 364 -16.01 -3.19 0.16
N LYS A 365 -17.21 -3.75 0.19
CA LYS A 365 -18.34 -3.18 0.92
C LYS A 365 -18.05 -3.08 2.42
N ASN A 366 -17.43 -4.12 2.99
CA ASN A 366 -17.03 -4.09 4.40
C ASN A 366 -16.01 -2.99 4.66
N ILE A 367 -14.99 -2.87 3.79
CA ILE A 367 -13.97 -1.84 3.93
C ILE A 367 -14.60 -0.44 3.88
N VAL A 368 -15.43 -0.18 2.86
CA VAL A 368 -16.04 1.14 2.65
C VAL A 368 -17.03 1.46 3.76
N SER A 369 -17.81 0.47 4.22
CA SER A 369 -18.77 0.64 5.33
C SER A 369 -18.05 1.03 6.63
N ILE A 370 -16.99 0.31 6.98
CA ILE A 370 -16.21 0.58 8.20
C ILE A 370 -15.54 1.96 8.10
N GLY A 371 -14.99 2.26 6.92
CA GLY A 371 -14.23 3.48 6.70
C GLY A 371 -15.02 4.69 6.25
N LYS A 372 -16.35 4.62 6.32
CA LYS A 372 -17.29 5.63 5.79
C LYS A 372 -16.84 7.07 6.04
N GLY A 373 -16.58 7.81 4.95
CA GLY A 373 -16.12 9.20 4.98
C GLY A 373 -14.60 9.37 5.11
N TYR A 374 -13.89 8.33 5.49
CA TYR A 374 -12.43 8.36 5.67
C TYR A 374 -11.67 7.58 4.61
N ILE A 375 -12.36 6.77 3.79
CA ILE A 375 -11.69 5.95 2.78
C ILE A 375 -11.06 6.84 1.71
N GLY A 376 -9.77 6.58 1.47
CA GLY A 376 -9.02 7.10 0.34
C GLY A 376 -8.89 6.03 -0.74
N ASN A 377 -7.67 5.60 -1.02
CA ASN A 377 -7.40 4.64 -2.10
C ASN A 377 -7.51 3.18 -1.64
N LEU A 378 -8.26 2.38 -2.39
CA LEU A 378 -8.19 0.92 -2.33
C LEU A 378 -7.16 0.48 -3.38
N MET A 379 -5.94 0.26 -2.94
CA MET A 379 -4.84 -0.13 -3.82
C MET A 379 -4.92 -1.63 -4.04
N ASP A 380 -5.37 -2.05 -5.22
CA ASP A 380 -5.63 -3.46 -5.44
C ASP A 380 -5.23 -3.92 -6.86
N ARG A 381 -4.76 -5.15 -6.94
CA ARG A 381 -4.48 -5.85 -8.19
C ARG A 381 -5.75 -6.32 -8.88
N ASN A 382 -6.84 -6.50 -8.11
CA ASN A 382 -8.14 -6.93 -8.62
C ASN A 382 -9.03 -5.78 -9.12
N ALA A 383 -8.60 -4.51 -8.98
CA ALA A 383 -9.46 -3.35 -9.28
C ALA A 383 -10.04 -3.39 -10.71
N GLU A 384 -9.18 -3.62 -11.70
CA GLU A 384 -9.60 -3.73 -13.09
C GLU A 384 -10.62 -4.86 -13.28
N TRP A 385 -10.29 -6.06 -12.78
CA TRP A 385 -11.15 -7.24 -12.90
C TRP A 385 -12.51 -6.99 -12.26
N TYR A 386 -12.51 -6.41 -11.07
CA TYR A 386 -13.74 -6.10 -10.34
C TYR A 386 -14.63 -5.12 -11.11
N LEU A 387 -14.08 -3.98 -11.56
CA LEU A 387 -14.88 -2.96 -12.25
C LEU A 387 -15.41 -3.45 -13.60
N LYS A 388 -14.65 -4.29 -14.31
CA LYS A 388 -15.14 -4.93 -15.57
C LYS A 388 -16.33 -5.86 -15.32
N ASN A 389 -16.40 -6.46 -14.15
CA ASN A 389 -17.47 -7.40 -13.79
C ASN A 389 -18.60 -6.76 -12.97
N LEU A 390 -18.42 -5.53 -12.51
CA LEU A 390 -19.39 -4.86 -11.63
C LEU A 390 -20.77 -4.77 -12.25
N LYS A 391 -20.86 -4.32 -13.51
CA LYS A 391 -22.13 -4.21 -14.24
C LYS A 391 -22.78 -5.58 -14.52
N LYS A 392 -21.98 -6.61 -14.61
CA LYS A 392 -22.45 -7.96 -14.94
C LYS A 392 -23.09 -8.67 -13.74
N TYR A 393 -22.55 -8.45 -12.55
CA TYR A 393 -22.90 -9.23 -11.37
C TYR A 393 -23.64 -8.45 -10.27
N GLN A 394 -23.81 -7.14 -10.39
CA GLN A 394 -24.56 -6.33 -9.42
C GLN A 394 -26.07 -6.31 -9.64
N ASN A 395 -26.61 -6.93 -10.67
CA ASN A 395 -28.05 -6.98 -10.97
C ASN A 395 -28.77 -8.09 -10.20
#